data_e293e71ca05a72fc380de7a0286e060d
#
_entry.id   e293e71ca05a72fc380de7a0286e060d
#
_cell.length_a   1.000
_cell.length_b   1.000
_cell.length_c   1.000
_cell.angle_alpha   90.00
_cell.angle_beta   90.00
_cell.angle_gamma   90.00
#
_symmetry.space_group_name_H-M   'P 1'
#
loop_
_entity.id
_entity.type
_entity.pdbx_description
1 polymer ?
#
loop_
_entity_poly.entity_id
_entity_poly.type
_entity_poly.pdbx_seq_one_letter_code
_entity_poly.pdbx_strand_id
1 'polypeptide(L)'
;MKDLGILHYFLGLEIWQRSGGLFVSQGKYAREILERFNMQGCKPVDTPLPGGWRKGDATSEEVVDATVYRQLVGSLMYLVNTRLDICYAVNQLSQAMVKPTKIFWKAGKHVLRYLRGTSGYGLWYRQSDEVKLCGFTDANWAGSPTDRKSTSRGIFSIESTAVSWYSRKQISVALSSAEAEYMAASLATCEAIWMRKILLRLFGSQHIDIRYHHIRDCVQQKIMLLSYIPTEDQDADILTKALTRRKFKYHRGRIGVADNPYLVEREC
;
A
#
# COMPACT_ATOMS: atom_id res chain seq x y z
N MET A 1 -17.99 19.73 -17.70
CA MET A 1 -17.04 18.60 -17.64
C MET A 1 -17.11 17.91 -18.99
N LYS A 2 -15.96 17.57 -19.64
CA LYS A 2 -15.95 16.91 -20.95
C LYS A 2 -15.83 15.40 -20.70
N ASP A 3 -16.74 14.61 -21.24
CA ASP A 3 -16.60 13.15 -21.25
C ASP A 3 -15.42 12.76 -22.18
N LEU A 4 -14.47 12.02 -21.64
CA LEU A 4 -13.29 11.55 -22.36
C LEU A 4 -13.45 10.13 -22.89
N GLY A 5 -14.63 9.51 -22.68
CA GLY A 5 -14.88 8.12 -23.04
C GLY A 5 -14.07 7.11 -22.23
N ILE A 6 -13.85 5.92 -22.78
CA ILE A 6 -13.07 4.86 -22.12
C ILE A 6 -11.59 5.22 -22.15
N LEU A 7 -11.00 5.40 -20.97
CA LEU A 7 -9.58 5.68 -20.82
C LEU A 7 -8.77 4.38 -20.81
N HIS A 8 -7.70 4.32 -21.62
CA HIS A 8 -6.73 3.22 -21.60
C HIS A 8 -5.44 3.60 -20.87
N TYR A 9 -5.19 4.89 -20.73
CA TYR A 9 -3.99 5.44 -20.08
C TYR A 9 -4.35 6.75 -19.38
N PHE A 10 -4.01 6.89 -18.10
CA PHE A 10 -4.27 8.11 -17.34
C PHE A 10 -3.22 8.32 -16.25
N LEU A 11 -2.55 9.45 -16.24
CA LEU A 11 -1.50 9.81 -15.27
C LEU A 11 -0.43 8.70 -15.10
N GLY A 12 -0.02 8.06 -16.20
CA GLY A 12 0.98 6.98 -16.16
C GLY A 12 0.45 5.62 -15.70
N LEU A 13 -0.87 5.51 -15.47
CA LEU A 13 -1.55 4.26 -15.13
C LEU A 13 -2.15 3.62 -16.39
N GLU A 14 -1.97 2.33 -16.54
CA GLU A 14 -2.64 1.51 -17.55
C GLU A 14 -4.02 1.10 -17.02
N ILE A 15 -5.07 1.37 -17.79
CA ILE A 15 -6.46 1.14 -17.41
C ILE A 15 -7.09 0.14 -18.38
N TRP A 16 -7.61 -0.93 -17.83
CA TRP A 16 -8.31 -1.99 -18.54
C TRP A 16 -9.74 -2.07 -18.01
N GLN A 17 -10.70 -1.60 -18.81
CA GLN A 17 -12.11 -1.61 -18.45
C GLN A 17 -12.88 -2.60 -19.35
N ARG A 18 -13.54 -3.58 -18.75
CA ARG A 18 -14.36 -4.58 -19.41
C ARG A 18 -15.56 -4.94 -18.54
N SER A 19 -16.44 -5.81 -19.06
CA SER A 19 -17.67 -6.24 -18.37
C SER A 19 -17.46 -6.84 -16.98
N GLY A 20 -16.27 -7.39 -16.66
CA GLY A 20 -15.97 -7.97 -15.35
C GLY A 20 -15.44 -6.97 -14.32
N GLY A 21 -15.14 -5.72 -14.72
CA GLY A 21 -14.59 -4.70 -13.82
C GLY A 21 -13.48 -3.84 -14.41
N LEU A 22 -12.75 -3.19 -13.53
CA LEU A 22 -11.67 -2.26 -13.85
C LEU A 22 -10.35 -2.80 -13.30
N PHE A 23 -9.35 -2.95 -14.17
CA PHE A 23 -7.99 -3.26 -13.76
C PHE A 23 -7.06 -2.06 -13.99
N VAL A 24 -6.32 -1.67 -12.96
CA VAL A 24 -5.41 -0.52 -12.99
C VAL A 24 -4.00 -0.99 -12.66
N SER A 25 -3.04 -0.75 -13.55
CA SER A 25 -1.66 -1.20 -13.38
C SER A 25 -0.62 -0.18 -13.84
N GLN A 26 0.63 -0.47 -13.55
CA GLN A 26 1.82 0.20 -14.06
C GLN A 26 2.81 -0.84 -14.64
N GLY A 27 2.30 -1.84 -15.34
CA GLY A 27 3.10 -2.96 -15.84
C GLY A 27 4.21 -2.52 -16.79
N LYS A 28 3.96 -1.56 -17.66
CA LYS A 28 4.99 -0.97 -18.53
C LYS A 28 6.08 -0.29 -17.72
N TYR A 29 5.69 0.54 -16.76
CA TYR A 29 6.65 1.24 -15.88
C TYR A 29 7.46 0.27 -15.02
N ALA A 30 6.86 -0.81 -14.52
CA ALA A 30 7.58 -1.85 -13.80
C ALA A 30 8.68 -2.51 -14.66
N ARG A 31 8.40 -2.77 -15.94
CA ARG A 31 9.39 -3.30 -16.90
C ARG A 31 10.50 -2.29 -17.19
N GLU A 32 10.17 -1.00 -17.36
CA GLU A 32 11.14 0.08 -17.55
C GLU A 32 12.09 0.23 -16.34
N ILE A 33 11.58 0.08 -15.11
CA ILE A 33 12.43 0.05 -13.90
C ILE A 33 13.40 -1.14 -13.95
N LEU A 34 12.91 -2.34 -14.26
CA LEU A 34 13.74 -3.54 -14.35
C LEU A 34 14.85 -3.38 -15.40
N GLU A 35 14.55 -2.77 -16.53
CA GLU A 35 15.51 -2.44 -17.57
C GLU A 35 16.57 -1.44 -17.10
N ARG A 36 16.14 -0.31 -16.53
CA ARG A 36 17.01 0.76 -16.01
C ARG A 36 18.03 0.25 -14.99
N PHE A 37 17.65 -0.70 -14.14
CA PHE A 37 18.53 -1.29 -13.14
C PHE A 37 19.16 -2.62 -13.55
N ASN A 38 19.05 -3.00 -14.82
CA ASN A 38 19.62 -4.22 -15.42
C ASN A 38 19.19 -5.51 -14.68
N MET A 39 17.88 -5.60 -14.35
CA MET A 39 17.28 -6.69 -13.57
C MET A 39 16.24 -7.52 -14.35
N GLN A 40 16.13 -7.35 -15.68
CA GLN A 40 15.18 -8.08 -16.51
C GLN A 40 15.40 -9.61 -16.48
N GLY A 41 16.67 -10.06 -16.49
CA GLY A 41 17.06 -11.47 -16.47
C GLY A 41 17.18 -12.10 -15.07
N CYS A 42 16.84 -11.35 -13.99
CA CYS A 42 17.03 -11.85 -12.63
C CYS A 42 16.02 -12.94 -12.26
N LYS A 43 16.43 -13.88 -11.39
CA LYS A 43 15.53 -14.90 -10.85
C LYS A 43 14.47 -14.24 -9.95
N PRO A 44 13.16 -14.44 -10.20
CA PRO A 44 12.11 -13.88 -9.39
C PRO A 44 12.07 -14.43 -7.96
N VAL A 45 11.42 -13.70 -7.05
CA VAL A 45 11.18 -14.10 -5.67
C VAL A 45 9.71 -13.81 -5.30
N ASP A 46 9.20 -14.47 -4.25
CA ASP A 46 7.78 -14.46 -3.90
C ASP A 46 7.35 -13.29 -2.99
N THR A 47 8.30 -12.61 -2.34
CA THR A 47 8.01 -11.51 -1.40
C THR A 47 8.93 -10.32 -1.66
N PRO A 48 8.47 -9.08 -1.42
CA PRO A 48 9.28 -7.87 -1.66
C PRO A 48 10.51 -7.77 -0.76
N LEU A 49 10.42 -8.31 0.46
CA LEU A 49 11.55 -8.46 1.39
C LEU A 49 11.57 -9.89 1.94
N PRO A 50 12.75 -10.40 2.32
CA PRO A 50 12.84 -11.68 3.03
C PRO A 50 12.02 -11.64 4.32
N GLY A 51 11.37 -12.76 4.68
CA GLY A 51 10.67 -12.88 5.95
C GLY A 51 11.63 -12.58 7.12
N GLY A 52 11.17 -11.78 8.07
CA GLY A 52 11.98 -11.38 9.22
C GLY A 52 13.03 -10.32 8.95
N TRP A 53 13.10 -9.74 7.74
CA TRP A 53 14.00 -8.62 7.44
C TRP A 53 13.82 -7.48 8.45
N ARG A 54 14.91 -7.00 9.03
CA ARG A 54 14.93 -5.91 10.01
C ARG A 54 15.99 -4.88 9.63
N LYS A 55 15.66 -3.61 9.86
CA LYS A 55 16.57 -2.50 9.65
C LYS A 55 17.84 -2.59 10.54
N GLY A 56 17.74 -3.18 11.72
CA GLY A 56 18.86 -3.36 12.66
C GLY A 56 19.99 -4.22 12.10
N ASP A 57 19.71 -5.08 11.11
CA ASP A 57 20.72 -5.89 10.44
C ASP A 57 21.58 -5.06 9.46
N ALA A 58 21.25 -3.77 9.29
CA ALA A 58 21.85 -2.85 8.32
C ALA A 58 23.03 -2.04 8.88
N THR A 59 23.75 -2.55 9.87
CA THR A 59 24.94 -1.90 10.44
C THR A 59 26.20 -2.01 9.57
N SER A 60 26.08 -2.54 8.36
CA SER A 60 27.17 -2.61 7.39
C SER A 60 27.66 -1.20 7.06
N GLU A 61 28.95 -0.96 7.23
CA GLU A 61 29.60 0.33 7.00
C GLU A 61 29.79 0.67 5.51
N GLU A 62 29.65 -0.32 4.61
CA GLU A 62 29.88 -0.11 3.18
C GLU A 62 28.74 0.71 2.55
N VAL A 63 29.03 1.96 2.24
CA VAL A 63 28.12 2.92 1.63
C VAL A 63 28.08 2.69 0.12
N VAL A 64 26.90 2.81 -0.47
CA VAL A 64 26.69 2.77 -1.93
C VAL A 64 26.39 4.17 -2.48
N ASP A 65 26.44 4.33 -3.80
CA ASP A 65 26.09 5.58 -4.46
C ASP A 65 24.65 6.01 -4.09
N ALA A 66 24.56 7.12 -3.36
CA ALA A 66 23.29 7.66 -2.89
C ALA A 66 22.42 8.18 -4.04
N THR A 67 23.00 8.58 -5.17
CA THR A 67 22.25 9.08 -6.32
C THR A 67 21.50 7.95 -7.01
N VAL A 68 22.19 6.87 -7.31
CA VAL A 68 21.58 5.67 -7.91
C VAL A 68 20.57 5.04 -6.97
N TYR A 69 20.87 5.02 -5.66
CA TYR A 69 19.94 4.52 -4.66
C TYR A 69 18.64 5.35 -4.59
N ARG A 70 18.74 6.69 -4.59
CA ARG A 70 17.56 7.58 -4.59
C ARG A 70 16.74 7.43 -5.86
N GLN A 71 17.36 7.24 -7.02
CA GLN A 71 16.66 6.94 -8.26
C GLN A 71 15.87 5.64 -8.18
N LEU A 72 16.45 4.59 -7.60
CA LEU A 72 15.75 3.32 -7.38
C LEU A 72 14.55 3.51 -6.45
N VAL A 73 14.75 4.10 -5.27
CA VAL A 73 13.69 4.27 -4.28
C VAL A 73 12.59 5.20 -4.84
N GLY A 74 12.93 6.30 -5.50
CA GLY A 74 11.96 7.21 -6.13
C GLY A 74 11.11 6.51 -7.20
N SER A 75 11.73 5.67 -8.04
CA SER A 75 10.99 4.87 -9.04
C SER A 75 10.03 3.88 -8.38
N LEU A 76 10.46 3.21 -7.30
CA LEU A 76 9.62 2.30 -6.54
C LEU A 76 8.48 3.02 -5.79
N MET A 77 8.73 4.23 -5.26
CA MET A 77 7.69 5.05 -4.61
C MET A 77 6.55 5.40 -5.57
N TYR A 78 6.87 5.74 -6.83
CA TYR A 78 5.83 5.99 -7.82
C TYR A 78 5.02 4.73 -8.16
N LEU A 79 5.67 3.57 -8.19
CA LEU A 79 5.01 2.29 -8.45
C LEU A 79 4.04 1.88 -7.34
N VAL A 80 4.23 2.36 -6.10
CA VAL A 80 3.31 2.08 -4.96
C VAL A 80 1.88 2.55 -5.24
N ASN A 81 1.64 3.48 -6.17
CA ASN A 81 0.30 3.95 -6.53
C ASN A 81 -0.64 2.85 -7.06
N THR A 82 -0.10 1.73 -7.56
CA THR A 82 -0.89 0.56 -7.97
C THR A 82 -0.37 -0.73 -7.34
N ARG A 83 0.76 -0.67 -6.66
CA ARG A 83 1.48 -1.81 -6.07
C ARG A 83 1.68 -1.58 -4.58
N LEU A 84 0.56 -1.45 -3.84
CA LEU A 84 0.64 -1.28 -2.38
C LEU A 84 1.29 -2.48 -1.68
N ASP A 85 1.36 -3.62 -2.32
CA ASP A 85 2.06 -4.81 -1.84
C ASP A 85 3.58 -4.62 -1.65
N ILE A 86 4.20 -3.65 -2.34
CA ILE A 86 5.60 -3.27 -2.09
C ILE A 86 5.75 -2.08 -1.14
N CYS A 87 4.67 -1.47 -0.66
CA CYS A 87 4.69 -0.23 0.12
C CYS A 87 5.57 -0.33 1.37
N TYR A 88 5.45 -1.42 2.14
CA TYR A 88 6.31 -1.64 3.30
C TYR A 88 7.79 -1.67 2.94
N ALA A 89 8.16 -2.43 1.92
CA ALA A 89 9.55 -2.54 1.48
C ALA A 89 10.10 -1.18 1.05
N VAL A 90 9.35 -0.43 0.24
CA VAL A 90 9.73 0.90 -0.24
C VAL A 90 9.87 1.90 0.91
N ASN A 91 8.96 1.85 1.90
CA ASN A 91 9.05 2.67 3.09
C ASN A 91 10.30 2.34 3.93
N GLN A 92 10.68 1.07 4.07
CA GLN A 92 11.94 0.71 4.72
C GLN A 92 13.17 1.23 3.96
N LEU A 93 13.17 1.10 2.63
CA LEU A 93 14.26 1.61 1.79
C LEU A 93 14.39 3.14 1.85
N SER A 94 13.29 3.87 1.88
CA SER A 94 13.29 5.34 1.90
C SER A 94 13.99 5.94 3.13
N GLN A 95 14.06 5.19 4.24
CA GLN A 95 14.73 5.64 5.46
C GLN A 95 16.27 5.70 5.34
N ALA A 96 16.85 5.10 4.29
CA ALA A 96 18.29 5.08 4.06
C ALA A 96 18.75 6.01 2.91
N MET A 97 17.90 6.93 2.44
CA MET A 97 18.21 7.76 1.26
C MET A 97 19.39 8.73 1.45
N VAL A 98 19.71 9.10 2.71
CA VAL A 98 20.84 10.00 3.03
C VAL A 98 22.17 9.25 2.98
N LYS A 99 22.24 8.09 3.62
CA LYS A 99 23.45 7.26 3.69
C LYS A 99 23.08 5.80 3.43
N PRO A 100 22.87 5.40 2.17
CA PRO A 100 22.50 4.04 1.82
C PRO A 100 23.66 3.07 2.00
N THR A 101 23.42 1.94 2.64
CA THR A 101 24.41 0.88 2.81
C THR A 101 24.16 -0.26 1.82
N LYS A 102 25.15 -1.13 1.66
CA LYS A 102 25.08 -2.32 0.79
C LYS A 102 23.90 -3.25 1.13
N ILE A 103 23.49 -3.30 2.41
CA ILE A 103 22.33 -4.10 2.84
C ILE A 103 21.05 -3.52 2.27
N PHE A 104 20.84 -2.20 2.36
CA PHE A 104 19.68 -1.54 1.76
C PHE A 104 19.66 -1.64 0.24
N TRP A 105 20.84 -1.59 -0.41
CA TRP A 105 20.96 -1.83 -1.84
C TRP A 105 20.54 -3.25 -2.24
N LYS A 106 21.00 -4.27 -1.48
CA LYS A 106 20.57 -5.67 -1.68
C LYS A 106 19.06 -5.83 -1.47
N ALA A 107 18.48 -5.16 -0.45
CA ALA A 107 17.04 -5.16 -0.23
C ALA A 107 16.27 -4.50 -1.40
N GLY A 108 16.77 -3.40 -1.94
CA GLY A 108 16.21 -2.78 -3.15
C GLY A 108 16.24 -3.72 -4.37
N LYS A 109 17.36 -4.39 -4.61
CA LYS A 109 17.45 -5.45 -5.64
C LYS A 109 16.50 -6.62 -5.39
N HIS A 110 16.23 -6.95 -4.14
CA HIS A 110 15.25 -7.99 -3.80
C HIS A 110 13.83 -7.57 -4.18
N VAL A 111 13.46 -6.30 -3.97
CA VAL A 111 12.19 -5.74 -4.47
C VAL A 111 12.11 -5.83 -6.00
N LEU A 112 13.19 -5.51 -6.72
CA LEU A 112 13.22 -5.65 -8.18
C LEU A 112 13.02 -7.10 -8.64
N ARG A 113 13.60 -8.08 -7.93
CA ARG A 113 13.36 -9.49 -8.21
C ARG A 113 11.90 -9.91 -7.98
N TYR A 114 11.26 -9.36 -6.97
CA TYR A 114 9.81 -9.55 -6.75
C TYR A 114 9.00 -8.94 -7.90
N LEU A 115 9.32 -7.72 -8.31
CA LEU A 115 8.67 -7.06 -9.45
C LEU A 115 8.85 -7.82 -10.76
N ARG A 116 10.01 -8.47 -10.97
CA ARG A 116 10.24 -9.31 -12.16
C ARG A 116 9.22 -10.45 -12.25
N GLY A 117 8.87 -11.07 -11.13
CA GLY A 117 7.87 -12.14 -11.07
C GLY A 117 6.42 -11.65 -11.01
N THR A 118 6.18 -10.35 -10.90
CA THR A 118 4.86 -9.76 -10.71
C THR A 118 4.66 -8.47 -11.50
N SER A 119 5.34 -8.33 -12.66
CA SER A 119 5.29 -7.12 -13.47
C SER A 119 3.90 -6.85 -14.08
N GLY A 120 3.08 -7.89 -14.26
CA GLY A 120 1.70 -7.78 -14.73
C GLY A 120 0.68 -7.46 -13.63
N TYR A 121 1.10 -7.39 -12.36
CA TYR A 121 0.17 -7.18 -11.24
C TYR A 121 -0.30 -5.73 -11.15
N GLY A 122 -1.56 -5.56 -10.69
CA GLY A 122 -2.21 -4.29 -10.47
C GLY A 122 -3.40 -4.42 -9.55
N LEU A 123 -4.22 -3.38 -9.46
CA LEU A 123 -5.45 -3.33 -8.67
C LEU A 123 -6.63 -3.77 -9.53
N TRP A 124 -7.31 -4.80 -9.06
CA TRP A 124 -8.48 -5.37 -9.73
C TRP A 124 -9.77 -4.99 -9.01
N TYR A 125 -10.50 -4.02 -9.55
CA TYR A 125 -11.82 -3.58 -9.08
C TYR A 125 -12.89 -4.40 -9.81
N ARG A 126 -13.44 -5.38 -9.14
CA ARG A 126 -14.52 -6.23 -9.69
C ARG A 126 -15.82 -5.42 -9.72
N GLN A 127 -16.64 -5.69 -10.73
CA GLN A 127 -17.98 -5.16 -10.76
C GLN A 127 -18.79 -5.75 -9.59
N SER A 128 -19.47 -4.89 -8.83
CA SER A 128 -20.33 -5.25 -7.71
C SER A 128 -21.55 -4.34 -7.71
N ASP A 129 -22.69 -4.86 -7.26
CA ASP A 129 -23.95 -4.10 -7.14
C ASP A 129 -23.97 -3.25 -5.86
N GLU A 130 -23.10 -3.55 -4.88
CA GLU A 130 -22.98 -2.81 -3.63
C GLU A 130 -21.65 -2.06 -3.58
N VAL A 131 -21.67 -0.85 -2.98
CA VAL A 131 -20.46 -0.06 -2.70
C VAL A 131 -20.23 -0.07 -1.20
N LYS A 132 -19.39 -0.99 -0.73
CA LYS A 132 -19.04 -1.12 0.67
C LYS A 132 -17.63 -0.60 0.92
N LEU A 133 -17.53 0.50 1.68
CA LEU A 133 -16.26 1.01 2.15
C LEU A 133 -15.84 0.27 3.43
N CYS A 134 -14.66 -0.33 3.40
CA CYS A 134 -14.04 -1.02 4.53
C CYS A 134 -12.65 -0.45 4.78
N GLY A 135 -12.25 -0.32 6.05
CA GLY A 135 -10.91 0.18 6.43
C GLY A 135 -10.25 -0.73 7.46
N PHE A 136 -8.95 -0.96 7.30
CA PHE A 136 -8.09 -1.64 8.25
C PHE A 136 -7.03 -0.68 8.76
N THR A 137 -6.80 -0.64 10.06
CA THR A 137 -5.77 0.21 10.66
C THR A 137 -4.92 -0.56 11.65
N ASP A 138 -3.66 -0.20 11.77
CA ASP A 138 -2.68 -0.81 12.66
C ASP A 138 -1.64 0.23 13.09
N ALA A 139 -1.03 0.05 14.25
CA ALA A 139 0.07 0.87 14.73
C ALA A 139 1.28 0.03 15.12
N ASN A 140 2.46 0.47 14.66
CA ASN A 140 3.72 -0.09 15.14
C ASN A 140 4.26 0.79 16.28
N TRP A 141 3.97 0.38 17.52
CA TRP A 141 4.38 1.12 18.73
C TRP A 141 5.90 1.23 18.83
N ALA A 142 6.37 2.48 19.07
CA ALA A 142 7.79 2.81 19.24
C ALA A 142 8.71 2.24 18.14
N GLY A 143 8.19 2.10 16.90
CA GLY A 143 8.90 1.45 15.80
C GLY A 143 10.11 2.24 15.27
N SER A 144 10.26 3.52 15.63
CA SER A 144 11.42 4.32 15.28
C SER A 144 12.49 4.23 16.39
N PRO A 145 13.67 3.67 16.11
CA PRO A 145 14.72 3.53 17.13
C PRO A 145 15.34 4.88 17.57
N THR A 146 15.22 5.92 16.73
CA THR A 146 15.85 7.23 16.99
C THR A 146 15.03 8.13 17.89
N ASP A 147 13.71 8.17 17.73
CA ASP A 147 12.81 9.07 18.45
C ASP A 147 11.62 8.36 19.11
N ARG A 148 11.63 7.03 19.12
CA ARG A 148 10.60 6.19 19.74
C ARG A 148 9.15 6.45 19.25
N LYS A 149 9.00 7.18 18.14
CA LYS A 149 7.68 7.44 17.57
C LYS A 149 7.11 6.19 16.89
N SER A 150 5.83 6.03 17.05
CA SER A 150 5.03 4.98 16.41
C SER A 150 4.72 5.33 14.95
N THR A 151 4.29 4.35 14.18
CA THR A 151 3.83 4.55 12.80
C THR A 151 2.41 4.04 12.68
N SER A 152 1.48 4.93 12.31
CA SER A 152 0.09 4.58 11.97
C SER A 152 0.01 4.16 10.51
N ARG A 153 -0.77 3.13 10.24
CA ARG A 153 -1.02 2.60 8.90
C ARG A 153 -2.49 2.36 8.70
N GLY A 154 -2.95 2.57 7.47
CA GLY A 154 -4.33 2.32 7.10
C GLY A 154 -4.43 1.83 5.67
N ILE A 155 -5.37 0.94 5.42
CA ILE A 155 -5.81 0.51 4.09
C ILE A 155 -7.32 0.68 4.06
N PHE A 156 -7.82 1.30 3.00
CA PHE A 156 -9.24 1.42 2.72
C PHE A 156 -9.54 0.76 1.40
N SER A 157 -10.56 -0.07 1.39
CA SER A 157 -11.02 -0.77 0.20
C SER A 157 -12.48 -0.44 -0.10
N ILE A 158 -12.79 -0.41 -1.38
CA ILE A 158 -14.17 -0.54 -1.86
C ILE A 158 -14.31 -2.00 -2.28
N GLU A 159 -15.29 -2.68 -1.66
CA GLU A 159 -15.42 -4.14 -1.77
C GLU A 159 -14.12 -4.86 -1.33
N SER A 160 -13.46 -5.52 -2.27
CA SER A 160 -12.25 -6.31 -2.03
C SER A 160 -10.96 -5.62 -2.49
N THR A 161 -11.02 -4.37 -3.01
CA THR A 161 -9.85 -3.74 -3.63
C THR A 161 -9.52 -2.42 -2.97
N ALA A 162 -8.25 -2.25 -2.63
CA ALA A 162 -7.75 -1.05 -1.98
C ALA A 162 -7.88 0.18 -2.89
N VAL A 163 -8.38 1.30 -2.32
CA VAL A 163 -8.54 2.60 -2.99
C VAL A 163 -7.73 3.70 -2.33
N SER A 164 -7.38 3.54 -1.05
CA SER A 164 -6.49 4.44 -0.32
C SER A 164 -5.67 3.65 0.68
N TRP A 165 -4.42 4.06 0.87
CA TRP A 165 -3.52 3.49 1.88
C TRP A 165 -2.49 4.51 2.33
N TYR A 166 -2.05 4.38 3.56
CA TYR A 166 -0.99 5.22 4.10
C TYR A 166 -0.14 4.50 5.14
N SER A 167 1.08 5.00 5.30
CA SER A 167 1.97 4.67 6.40
C SER A 167 2.59 5.98 6.88
N ARG A 168 2.16 6.47 8.04
CA ARG A 168 2.54 7.79 8.56
C ARG A 168 3.14 7.68 9.95
N LYS A 169 4.30 8.28 10.16
CA LYS A 169 4.92 8.42 11.47
C LYS A 169 4.04 9.33 12.35
N GLN A 170 3.76 8.92 13.58
CA GLN A 170 2.99 9.72 14.53
C GLN A 170 3.75 10.98 14.93
N ILE A 171 3.04 12.06 15.16
CA ILE A 171 3.62 13.37 15.51
C ILE A 171 4.16 13.33 16.93
N SER A 172 3.42 12.71 17.87
CA SER A 172 3.80 12.52 19.27
C SER A 172 4.31 11.11 19.54
N VAL A 173 4.98 10.94 20.69
CA VAL A 173 5.39 9.63 21.21
C VAL A 173 4.25 9.06 22.00
N ALA A 174 3.75 7.88 21.63
CA ALA A 174 2.74 7.16 22.37
C ALA A 174 3.36 6.47 23.60
N LEU A 175 2.73 6.62 24.75
CA LEU A 175 3.18 6.05 26.03
C LEU A 175 2.92 4.53 26.13
N SER A 176 1.99 4.01 25.33
CA SER A 176 1.63 2.60 25.29
C SER A 176 1.26 2.16 23.88
N SER A 177 1.21 0.85 23.66
CA SER A 177 0.68 0.27 22.43
C SER A 177 -0.79 0.66 22.20
N ALA A 178 -1.60 0.67 23.27
CA ALA A 178 -3.01 1.05 23.20
C ALA A 178 -3.18 2.53 22.75
N GLU A 179 -2.35 3.43 23.24
CA GLU A 179 -2.37 4.83 22.81
C GLU A 179 -1.96 4.97 21.33
N ALA A 180 -0.92 4.23 20.90
CA ALA A 180 -0.51 4.21 19.49
C ALA A 180 -1.63 3.72 18.58
N GLU A 181 -2.34 2.66 18.96
CA GLU A 181 -3.50 2.12 18.25
C GLU A 181 -4.66 3.13 18.22
N TYR A 182 -4.94 3.80 19.34
CA TYR A 182 -5.97 4.83 19.39
C TYR A 182 -5.67 6.01 18.44
N MET A 183 -4.41 6.45 18.38
CA MET A 183 -3.96 7.47 17.44
C MET A 183 -4.11 7.01 15.98
N ALA A 184 -3.79 5.76 15.69
CA ALA A 184 -3.97 5.18 14.36
C ALA A 184 -5.45 5.09 13.98
N ALA A 185 -6.31 4.63 14.89
CA ALA A 185 -7.75 4.58 14.70
C ALA A 185 -8.37 5.97 14.48
N SER A 186 -7.86 7.01 15.18
CA SER A 186 -8.29 8.39 14.98
C SER A 186 -7.98 8.88 13.55
N LEU A 187 -6.76 8.63 13.08
CA LEU A 187 -6.36 8.99 11.73
C LEU A 187 -7.19 8.24 10.67
N ALA A 188 -7.41 6.94 10.88
CA ALA A 188 -8.23 6.12 10.00
C ALA A 188 -9.69 6.59 9.95
N THR A 189 -10.25 7.03 11.09
CA THR A 189 -11.60 7.59 11.16
C THR A 189 -11.73 8.85 10.29
N CYS A 190 -10.76 9.77 10.39
CA CYS A 190 -10.74 10.97 9.55
C CYS A 190 -10.73 10.63 8.04
N GLU A 191 -9.90 9.68 7.65
CA GLU A 191 -9.79 9.23 6.26
C GLU A 191 -11.10 8.56 5.79
N ALA A 192 -11.68 7.68 6.60
CA ALA A 192 -12.95 7.00 6.29
C ALA A 192 -14.11 8.00 6.08
N ILE A 193 -14.22 9.00 6.94
CA ILE A 193 -15.23 10.07 6.83
C ILE A 193 -15.02 10.87 5.54
N TRP A 194 -13.78 11.22 5.22
CA TRP A 194 -13.47 11.95 3.99
C TRP A 194 -13.84 11.13 2.75
N MET A 195 -13.46 9.86 2.69
CA MET A 195 -13.81 8.97 1.59
C MET A 195 -15.33 8.80 1.45
N ARG A 196 -16.05 8.60 2.56
CA ARG A 196 -17.51 8.53 2.55
C ARG A 196 -18.13 9.79 1.95
N LYS A 197 -17.63 10.98 2.29
CA LYS A 197 -18.09 12.24 1.69
C LYS A 197 -17.86 12.30 0.18
N ILE A 198 -16.72 11.82 -0.30
CA ILE A 198 -16.43 11.73 -1.74
C ILE A 198 -17.41 10.79 -2.43
N LEU A 199 -17.60 9.58 -1.88
CA LEU A 199 -18.51 8.59 -2.45
C LEU A 199 -19.96 9.11 -2.51
N LEU A 200 -20.42 9.77 -1.45
CA LEU A 200 -21.75 10.40 -1.44
C LEU A 200 -21.90 11.50 -2.50
N ARG A 201 -20.86 12.27 -2.78
CA ARG A 201 -20.89 13.29 -3.84
C ARG A 201 -20.86 12.69 -5.25
N LEU A 202 -20.17 11.58 -5.45
CA LEU A 202 -20.05 10.91 -6.75
C LEU A 202 -21.30 10.12 -7.11
N PHE A 203 -21.92 9.46 -6.12
CA PHE A 203 -23.04 8.53 -6.36
C PHE A 203 -24.40 9.07 -5.93
N GLY A 204 -24.45 10.31 -5.45
CA GLY A 204 -25.69 11.04 -5.16
C GLY A 204 -26.23 10.83 -3.75
N SER A 205 -26.58 11.94 -3.15
CA SER A 205 -27.48 12.33 -2.09
C SER A 205 -26.88 12.74 -0.74
N GLN A 206 -27.39 13.90 -0.33
CA GLN A 206 -27.45 14.57 0.97
C GLN A 206 -26.14 15.06 1.60
N HIS A 207 -26.11 16.41 1.73
CA HIS A 207 -25.23 17.16 2.61
C HIS A 207 -25.25 16.57 4.01
N ILE A 208 -24.10 16.04 4.45
CA ILE A 208 -23.84 15.80 5.86
C ILE A 208 -22.70 16.72 6.23
N ASP A 209 -23.03 17.80 6.93
CA ASP A 209 -22.07 18.67 7.57
C ASP A 209 -21.50 17.92 8.78
N ILE A 210 -20.17 17.65 8.80
CA ILE A 210 -19.54 16.96 9.92
C ILE A 210 -18.44 17.86 10.47
N ARG A 211 -18.67 18.38 11.67
CA ARG A 211 -17.64 18.96 12.53
C ARG A 211 -16.82 17.82 13.12
N TYR A 212 -15.50 18.02 13.21
CA TYR A 212 -14.54 17.07 13.75
C TYR A 212 -14.84 16.76 15.21
N HIS A 213 -15.36 15.59 15.52
CA HIS A 213 -15.46 15.06 16.86
C HIS A 213 -15.04 13.60 16.93
N HIS A 214 -14.40 13.24 18.00
CA HIS A 214 -13.90 11.96 18.47
C HIS A 214 -14.49 10.69 17.81
N ILE A 215 -13.63 9.67 17.62
CA ILE A 215 -14.00 8.30 17.19
C ILE A 215 -15.27 7.82 17.88
N ARG A 216 -15.39 8.07 19.21
CA ARG A 216 -16.55 7.70 20.03
C ARG A 216 -17.85 8.27 19.48
N ASP A 217 -17.87 9.54 19.07
CA ASP A 217 -19.06 10.20 18.54
C ASP A 217 -19.46 9.62 17.17
N CYS A 218 -18.49 9.31 16.32
CA CYS A 218 -18.75 8.67 15.02
C CYS A 218 -19.35 7.27 15.16
N VAL A 219 -18.89 6.50 16.16
CA VAL A 219 -19.44 5.17 16.48
C VAL A 219 -20.82 5.32 17.11
N GLN A 220 -21.03 6.24 18.05
CA GLN A 220 -22.33 6.50 18.68
C GLN A 220 -23.40 6.97 17.69
N GLN A 221 -23.01 7.83 16.74
CA GLN A 221 -23.89 8.32 15.67
C GLN A 221 -24.09 7.29 14.54
N LYS A 222 -23.54 6.08 14.66
CA LYS A 222 -23.59 5.03 13.62
C LYS A 222 -23.05 5.46 12.25
N ILE A 223 -22.16 6.44 12.23
CA ILE A 223 -21.48 6.90 11.01
C ILE A 223 -20.48 5.85 10.54
N MET A 224 -19.86 5.15 11.49
CA MET A 224 -18.96 4.02 11.27
C MET A 224 -19.15 2.94 12.30
N LEU A 225 -18.78 1.72 11.93
CA LEU A 225 -18.66 0.58 12.82
C LEU A 225 -17.18 0.28 13.04
N LEU A 226 -16.76 0.26 14.31
CA LEU A 226 -15.42 -0.17 14.68
C LEU A 226 -15.53 -1.60 15.26
N SER A 227 -14.76 -2.52 14.67
CA SER A 227 -14.71 -3.91 15.15
C SER A 227 -13.27 -4.37 15.31
N TYR A 228 -13.05 -5.17 16.36
CA TYR A 228 -11.80 -5.90 16.53
C TYR A 228 -11.70 -7.00 15.48
N ILE A 229 -10.51 -7.15 14.89
CA ILE A 229 -10.20 -8.26 14.00
C ILE A 229 -8.96 -9.01 14.50
N PRO A 230 -8.93 -10.35 14.36
CA PRO A 230 -7.75 -11.15 14.67
C PRO A 230 -6.55 -10.73 13.82
N THR A 231 -5.35 -10.88 14.38
CA THR A 231 -4.09 -10.55 13.67
C THR A 231 -3.93 -11.30 12.33
N GLU A 232 -4.57 -12.46 12.20
CA GLU A 232 -4.53 -13.28 10.99
C GLU A 232 -5.25 -12.61 9.82
N ASP A 233 -6.29 -11.83 10.12
CA ASP A 233 -7.16 -11.14 9.16
C ASP A 233 -6.85 -9.64 9.02
N GLN A 234 -5.81 -9.15 9.71
CA GLN A 234 -5.38 -7.75 9.67
C GLN A 234 -4.66 -7.44 8.35
N ASP A 235 -5.40 -6.93 7.35
CA ASP A 235 -4.83 -6.63 6.04
C ASP A 235 -3.80 -5.48 6.08
N ALA A 236 -3.88 -4.58 7.06
CA ALA A 236 -2.85 -3.56 7.27
C ALA A 236 -1.48 -4.13 7.63
N ASP A 237 -1.38 -5.41 8.03
CA ASP A 237 -0.11 -6.09 8.31
C ASP A 237 0.85 -6.09 7.10
N ILE A 238 0.33 -6.10 5.88
CA ILE A 238 1.17 -6.02 4.67
C ILE A 238 1.95 -4.70 4.57
N LEU A 239 1.48 -3.65 5.25
CA LEU A 239 2.15 -2.36 5.35
C LEU A 239 3.06 -2.25 6.59
N THR A 240 3.05 -3.24 7.51
CA THR A 240 3.67 -3.11 8.83
C THR A 240 4.93 -3.93 9.00
N LYS A 241 5.03 -5.09 8.35
CA LYS A 241 6.13 -6.05 8.57
C LYS A 241 6.44 -6.89 7.33
N ALA A 242 7.65 -7.44 7.29
CA ALA A 242 8.02 -8.44 6.29
C ALA A 242 7.31 -9.76 6.63
N LEU A 243 6.25 -10.06 5.91
CA LEU A 243 5.42 -11.25 6.11
C LEU A 243 6.07 -12.50 5.51
N THR A 244 5.71 -13.67 6.05
CA THR A 244 6.03 -14.94 5.41
C THR A 244 5.31 -15.06 4.06
N ARG A 245 5.88 -15.86 3.13
CA ARG A 245 5.32 -16.05 1.77
C ARG A 245 3.81 -16.34 1.77
N ARG A 246 3.34 -17.23 2.68
CA ARG A 246 1.92 -17.61 2.76
C ARG A 246 1.04 -16.43 3.18
N LYS A 247 1.38 -15.76 4.28
CA LYS A 247 0.64 -14.60 4.79
C LYS A 247 0.67 -13.44 3.79
N PHE A 248 1.82 -13.19 3.18
CA PHE A 248 1.96 -12.15 2.18
C PHE A 248 1.03 -12.36 0.98
N LYS A 249 1.03 -13.57 0.40
CA LYS A 249 0.13 -13.90 -0.73
C LYS A 249 -1.35 -13.80 -0.34
N TYR A 250 -1.71 -14.20 0.87
CA TYR A 250 -3.07 -14.11 1.39
C TYR A 250 -3.55 -12.66 1.46
N HIS A 251 -2.83 -11.79 2.18
CA HIS A 251 -3.21 -10.38 2.31
C HIS A 251 -3.13 -9.64 0.98
N ARG A 252 -2.13 -9.93 0.14
CA ARG A 252 -2.04 -9.32 -1.20
C ARG A 252 -3.30 -9.57 -2.03
N GLY A 253 -3.83 -10.79 -2.02
CA GLY A 253 -5.07 -11.11 -2.72
C GLY A 253 -6.28 -10.38 -2.15
N ARG A 254 -6.37 -10.27 -0.82
CA ARG A 254 -7.48 -9.59 -0.12
C ARG A 254 -7.54 -8.07 -0.38
N ILE A 255 -6.40 -7.44 -0.59
CA ILE A 255 -6.33 -6.01 -0.92
C ILE A 255 -6.49 -5.72 -2.42
N GLY A 256 -6.80 -6.74 -3.22
CA GLY A 256 -7.10 -6.62 -4.64
C GLY A 256 -5.88 -6.52 -5.57
N VAL A 257 -4.66 -6.79 -5.09
CA VAL A 257 -3.46 -6.83 -5.95
C VAL A 257 -3.35 -8.22 -6.58
N ALA A 258 -3.62 -8.28 -7.88
CA ALA A 258 -3.68 -9.52 -8.67
C ALA A 258 -2.97 -9.37 -10.01
N ASP A 259 -2.76 -10.48 -10.69
CA ASP A 259 -2.32 -10.48 -12.09
C ASP A 259 -3.40 -9.92 -13.00
N ASN A 260 -3.02 -9.40 -14.17
CA ASN A 260 -3.96 -8.84 -15.11
C ASN A 260 -4.87 -9.94 -15.69
N PRO A 261 -6.16 -9.98 -15.33
CA PRO A 261 -7.04 -11.05 -15.77
C PRO A 261 -7.33 -11.00 -17.28
N TYR A 262 -7.12 -9.85 -17.90
CA TYR A 262 -7.39 -9.65 -19.32
C TYR A 262 -6.21 -10.02 -20.24
N LEU A 263 -5.03 -10.35 -19.67
CA LEU A 263 -3.89 -10.85 -20.45
C LEU A 263 -3.90 -12.37 -20.58
N VAL A 264 -4.47 -13.08 -19.61
CA VAL A 264 -4.56 -14.56 -19.61
C VAL A 264 -5.44 -15.08 -20.78
N GLU A 265 -6.42 -14.28 -21.23
CA GLU A 265 -7.31 -14.64 -22.34
C GLU A 265 -6.67 -14.54 -23.74
N ARG A 266 -5.40 -14.07 -23.85
CA ARG A 266 -4.71 -13.95 -25.15
C ARG A 266 -3.75 -15.11 -25.46
N GLU A 267 -3.55 -16.03 -24.52
CA GLU A 267 -2.67 -17.20 -24.66
C GLU A 267 -3.46 -18.51 -24.92
N CYS A 268 -4.77 -18.44 -25.18
CA CYS A 268 -5.62 -19.57 -25.57
C CYS A 268 -6.01 -19.51 -27.04
#